data_96bbc0412b1b2063c34981853a7cc9fd
#
_entry.id   96bbc0412b1b2063c34981853a7cc9fd
#
_cell.length_a   1.000
_cell.length_b   1.000
_cell.length_c   1.000
_cell.angle_alpha   90.00
_cell.angle_beta   90.00
_cell.angle_gamma   90.00
#
_symmetry.space_group_name_H-M   'P 1'
#
loop_
_entity.id
_entity.type
_entity.pdbx_description
1 polymer ?
#
loop_
_entity_poly.entity_id
_entity_poly.type
_entity_poly.pdbx_seq_one_letter_code
_entity_poly.pdbx_strand_id
1 'polypeptide(L)'
;MVSPDAVRTVLGICGNVISFFLFLSPLPTFIKICKKKSVEQYSPMPYLATLMNCLVWTLYGMPMVHPNSLLVITINGIGIVIEVVYIILFLVYCNGKKERVKVVMVVLAEVVFVACLTLLVLTLAHTYTLRSTIVGSVCLVFNIMMYASPLTVMKLVIKTKSVEYMPFTLSFVSLANGIIWTAYACINFDPFIVIPNSLGTLSALVQLVLYATFYKSTQIQIAERKAQIHLSEVVVKGGSLSNKTTNDGDATSPVSETMAPPHKK
;
A
#
# COMPACT_ATOMS: atom_id res chain seq x y z
N MET A 1 19.16 -36.84 -10.03
CA MET A 1 19.39 -35.40 -9.92
C MET A 1 18.09 -34.71 -10.29
N VAL A 2 17.69 -33.69 -9.55
CA VAL A 2 16.49 -32.88 -9.86
C VAL A 2 16.79 -32.03 -11.10
N SER A 3 15.90 -32.00 -12.09
CA SER A 3 16.12 -31.17 -13.28
C SER A 3 16.02 -29.67 -12.95
N PRO A 4 16.79 -28.79 -13.62
CA PRO A 4 16.68 -27.34 -13.42
C PRO A 4 15.26 -26.80 -13.62
N ASP A 5 14.52 -27.36 -14.60
CA ASP A 5 13.13 -26.96 -14.86
C ASP A 5 12.19 -27.33 -13.70
N ALA A 6 12.41 -28.48 -13.05
CA ALA A 6 11.63 -28.85 -11.86
C ALA A 6 11.90 -27.87 -10.69
N VAL A 7 13.15 -27.48 -10.48
CA VAL A 7 13.52 -26.48 -9.45
C VAL A 7 12.88 -25.14 -9.77
N ARG A 8 12.96 -24.70 -11.02
CA ARG A 8 12.33 -23.44 -11.48
C ARG A 8 10.82 -23.46 -11.26
N THR A 9 10.17 -24.57 -11.57
CA THR A 9 8.73 -24.74 -11.37
C THR A 9 8.34 -24.64 -9.89
N VAL A 10 9.09 -25.33 -9.00
CA VAL A 10 8.85 -25.25 -7.55
C VAL A 10 9.02 -23.83 -7.03
N LEU A 11 10.11 -23.14 -7.41
CA LEU A 11 10.33 -21.75 -7.02
C LEU A 11 9.20 -20.84 -7.50
N GLY A 12 8.75 -21.00 -8.74
CA GLY A 12 7.66 -20.21 -9.27
C GLY A 12 6.31 -20.48 -8.57
N ILE A 13 6.02 -21.72 -8.18
CA ILE A 13 4.84 -22.04 -7.37
C ILE A 13 4.96 -21.39 -5.98
N CYS A 14 6.10 -21.50 -5.31
CA CYS A 14 6.34 -20.81 -4.04
C CYS A 14 6.20 -19.29 -4.19
N GLY A 15 6.76 -18.71 -5.26
CA GLY A 15 6.62 -17.30 -5.60
C GLY A 15 5.16 -16.88 -5.77
N ASN A 16 4.37 -17.68 -6.49
CA ASN A 16 2.93 -17.45 -6.66
C ASN A 16 2.18 -17.43 -5.32
N VAL A 17 2.44 -18.41 -4.45
CA VAL A 17 1.80 -18.47 -3.12
C VAL A 17 2.14 -17.23 -2.29
N ILE A 18 3.42 -16.84 -2.25
CA ILE A 18 3.85 -15.67 -1.47
C ILE A 18 3.29 -14.38 -2.06
N SER A 19 3.35 -14.21 -3.39
CA SER A 19 2.80 -13.03 -4.06
C SER A 19 1.29 -12.91 -3.88
N PHE A 20 0.55 -14.03 -3.84
CA PHE A 20 -0.88 -14.03 -3.53
C PHE A 20 -1.17 -13.39 -2.17
N PHE A 21 -0.41 -13.74 -1.12
CA PHE A 21 -0.56 -13.10 0.18
C PHE A 21 -0.18 -11.62 0.17
N LEU A 22 0.79 -11.21 -0.67
CA LEU A 22 1.12 -9.80 -0.85
C LEU A 22 -0.04 -9.03 -1.50
N PHE A 23 -0.71 -9.59 -2.51
CA PHE A 23 -1.92 -9.00 -3.09
C PHE A 23 -3.07 -8.89 -2.09
N LEU A 24 -3.14 -9.77 -1.11
CA LEU A 24 -4.15 -9.71 -0.04
C LEU A 24 -3.77 -8.73 1.09
N SER A 25 -2.57 -8.15 1.09
CA SER A 25 -2.14 -7.22 2.14
C SER A 25 -3.05 -5.99 2.33
N PRO A 26 -3.75 -5.44 1.30
CA PRO A 26 -4.71 -4.34 1.48
C PRO A 26 -6.08 -4.78 2.02
N LEU A 27 -6.36 -6.08 2.11
CA LEU A 27 -7.68 -6.60 2.53
C LEU A 27 -8.20 -6.00 3.84
N PRO A 28 -7.39 -5.83 4.91
CA PRO A 28 -7.86 -5.18 6.14
C PRO A 28 -8.36 -3.75 5.92
N THR A 29 -7.76 -3.02 4.98
CA THR A 29 -8.18 -1.66 4.59
C THR A 29 -9.55 -1.71 3.92
N PHE A 30 -9.76 -2.63 2.98
CA PHE A 30 -11.05 -2.77 2.30
C PHE A 30 -12.17 -3.27 3.21
N ILE A 31 -11.85 -4.13 4.18
CA ILE A 31 -12.81 -4.51 5.24
C ILE A 31 -13.26 -3.26 6.03
N LYS A 32 -12.34 -2.34 6.35
CA LYS A 32 -12.68 -1.07 7.02
C LYS A 32 -13.54 -0.18 6.14
N ILE A 33 -13.21 -0.03 4.85
CA ILE A 33 -13.98 0.73 3.86
C ILE A 33 -15.42 0.18 3.78
N CYS A 34 -15.58 -1.13 3.65
CA CYS A 34 -16.90 -1.77 3.60
C CYS A 34 -17.71 -1.57 4.90
N LYS A 35 -17.09 -1.71 6.07
CA LYS A 35 -17.74 -1.48 7.36
C LYS A 35 -18.16 -0.03 7.57
N LYS A 36 -17.32 0.93 7.18
CA LYS A 36 -17.59 2.37 7.29
C LYS A 36 -18.42 2.92 6.14
N LYS A 37 -18.61 2.14 5.07
CA LYS A 37 -19.29 2.56 3.82
C LYS A 37 -18.69 3.85 3.23
N SER A 38 -17.39 4.05 3.41
CA SER A 38 -16.66 5.24 2.96
C SER A 38 -15.19 4.92 2.73
N VAL A 39 -14.62 5.48 1.66
CA VAL A 39 -13.17 5.39 1.38
C VAL A 39 -12.33 6.32 2.24
N GLU A 40 -12.97 7.21 3.03
CA GLU A 40 -12.29 8.19 3.89
C GLU A 40 -11.16 8.95 3.13
N GLN A 41 -9.92 8.81 3.60
CA GLN A 41 -8.72 9.41 3.01
C GLN A 41 -7.86 8.39 2.25
N TYR A 42 -8.35 7.17 2.04
CA TYR A 42 -7.60 6.18 1.28
C TYR A 42 -7.52 6.56 -0.21
N SER A 43 -6.32 6.45 -0.76
CA SER A 43 -6.05 6.74 -2.17
C SER A 43 -6.25 5.49 -3.04
N PRO A 44 -6.84 5.59 -4.24
CA PRO A 44 -6.93 4.50 -5.20
C PRO A 44 -5.62 4.22 -5.95
N MET A 45 -4.66 5.16 -5.89
CA MET A 45 -3.44 5.13 -6.70
C MET A 45 -2.59 3.85 -6.55
N PRO A 46 -2.39 3.28 -5.34
CA PRO A 46 -1.65 2.03 -5.22
C PRO A 46 -2.28 0.87 -6.01
N TYR A 47 -3.61 0.74 -5.96
CA TYR A 47 -4.35 -0.34 -6.63
C TYR A 47 -4.33 -0.18 -8.15
N LEU A 48 -4.45 1.03 -8.66
CA LEU A 48 -4.29 1.35 -10.08
C LEU A 48 -2.87 1.03 -10.55
N ALA A 49 -1.84 1.49 -9.84
CA ALA A 49 -0.45 1.19 -10.20
C ALA A 49 -0.16 -0.32 -10.20
N THR A 50 -0.72 -1.07 -9.23
CA THR A 50 -0.58 -2.53 -9.18
C THR A 50 -1.34 -3.21 -10.30
N LEU A 51 -2.55 -2.74 -10.65
CA LEU A 51 -3.31 -3.24 -11.79
C LEU A 51 -2.51 -3.08 -13.09
N MET A 52 -1.99 -1.89 -13.35
CA MET A 52 -1.14 -1.64 -14.53
C MET A 52 0.07 -2.56 -14.56
N ASN A 53 0.75 -2.73 -13.43
CA ASN A 53 1.89 -3.63 -13.31
C ASN A 53 1.50 -5.08 -13.64
N CYS A 54 0.39 -5.58 -13.09
CA CYS A 54 -0.10 -6.93 -13.38
C CYS A 54 -0.50 -7.11 -14.85
N LEU A 55 -1.09 -6.09 -15.48
CA LEU A 55 -1.47 -6.13 -16.90
C LEU A 55 -0.22 -6.27 -17.80
N VAL A 56 0.82 -5.47 -17.58
CA VAL A 56 2.04 -5.54 -18.41
C VAL A 56 2.83 -6.82 -18.14
N TRP A 57 2.88 -7.32 -16.91
CA TRP A 57 3.53 -8.60 -16.61
C TRP A 57 2.74 -9.81 -17.13
N THR A 58 1.42 -9.74 -17.17
CA THR A 58 0.60 -10.76 -17.84
C THR A 58 0.91 -10.79 -19.34
N LEU A 59 1.00 -9.62 -19.99
CA LEU A 59 1.41 -9.54 -21.40
C LEU A 59 2.82 -10.10 -21.61
N TYR A 60 3.77 -9.77 -20.71
CA TYR A 60 5.13 -10.29 -20.78
C TYR A 60 5.16 -11.82 -20.75
N GLY A 61 4.42 -12.43 -19.82
CA GLY A 61 4.39 -13.89 -19.66
C GLY A 61 3.66 -14.64 -20.78
N MET A 62 2.91 -13.95 -21.66
CA MET A 62 2.19 -14.61 -22.76
C MET A 62 3.13 -15.41 -23.68
N PRO A 63 2.74 -16.63 -24.10
CA PRO A 63 3.59 -17.48 -24.95
C PRO A 63 4.06 -16.81 -26.24
N MET A 64 3.27 -15.88 -26.77
CA MET A 64 3.59 -15.11 -27.97
C MET A 64 4.61 -13.99 -27.75
N VAL A 65 4.90 -13.64 -26.50
CA VAL A 65 5.87 -12.62 -26.10
C VAL A 65 7.10 -13.28 -25.46
N HIS A 66 6.90 -14.06 -24.38
CA HIS A 66 7.97 -14.74 -23.66
C HIS A 66 7.56 -16.18 -23.33
N PRO A 67 8.02 -17.18 -24.12
CA PRO A 67 7.67 -18.58 -23.91
C PRO A 67 8.10 -19.13 -22.54
N ASN A 68 7.42 -20.16 -22.06
CA ASN A 68 7.72 -20.87 -20.80
C ASN A 68 7.61 -20.01 -19.54
N SER A 69 6.74 -18.99 -19.53
CA SER A 69 6.52 -18.08 -18.39
C SER A 69 5.12 -18.17 -17.79
N LEU A 70 4.50 -19.37 -17.82
CA LEU A 70 3.13 -19.60 -17.33
C LEU A 70 2.94 -19.15 -15.88
N LEU A 71 3.94 -19.37 -15.00
CA LEU A 71 3.86 -18.97 -13.58
C LEU A 71 3.86 -17.46 -13.39
N VAL A 72 4.41 -16.71 -14.34
CA VAL A 72 4.31 -15.23 -14.36
C VAL A 72 2.88 -14.80 -14.75
N ILE A 73 2.27 -15.47 -15.73
CA ILE A 73 0.87 -15.18 -16.11
C ILE A 73 -0.08 -15.47 -14.96
N THR A 74 0.07 -16.64 -14.31
CA THR A 74 -0.88 -17.08 -13.29
C THR A 74 -0.96 -16.11 -12.12
N ILE A 75 0.19 -15.67 -11.58
CA ILE A 75 0.17 -14.75 -10.44
C ILE A 75 -0.31 -13.35 -10.82
N ASN A 76 0.10 -12.85 -11.98
CA ASN A 76 -0.34 -11.53 -12.42
C ASN A 76 -1.81 -11.53 -12.83
N GLY A 77 -2.31 -12.62 -13.43
CA GLY A 77 -3.73 -12.81 -13.69
C GLY A 77 -4.58 -12.82 -12.41
N ILE A 78 -4.12 -13.51 -11.36
CA ILE A 78 -4.74 -13.46 -10.04
C ILE A 78 -4.68 -12.04 -9.48
N GLY A 79 -3.53 -11.36 -9.61
CA GLY A 79 -3.35 -9.96 -9.22
C GLY A 79 -4.37 -9.03 -9.88
N ILE A 80 -4.57 -9.16 -11.21
CA ILE A 80 -5.59 -8.39 -11.95
C ILE A 80 -6.98 -8.56 -11.31
N VAL A 81 -7.39 -9.80 -11.03
CA VAL A 81 -8.70 -10.06 -10.42
C VAL A 81 -8.83 -9.38 -9.06
N ILE A 82 -7.83 -9.51 -8.20
CA ILE A 82 -7.83 -8.92 -6.86
C ILE A 82 -7.87 -7.38 -6.93
N GLU A 83 -7.03 -6.77 -7.77
CA GLU A 83 -6.97 -5.31 -7.92
C GLU A 83 -8.25 -4.74 -8.52
N VAL A 84 -8.86 -5.42 -9.49
CA VAL A 84 -10.17 -5.03 -10.03
C VAL A 84 -11.24 -5.06 -8.94
N VAL A 85 -11.26 -6.08 -8.07
CA VAL A 85 -12.17 -6.12 -6.92
C VAL A 85 -11.93 -4.94 -5.98
N TYR A 86 -10.69 -4.60 -5.65
CA TYR A 86 -10.38 -3.45 -4.82
C TYR A 86 -10.82 -2.13 -5.47
N ILE A 87 -10.59 -1.95 -6.75
CA ILE A 87 -11.01 -0.76 -7.50
C ILE A 87 -12.54 -0.65 -7.54
N ILE A 88 -13.27 -1.75 -7.77
CA ILE A 88 -14.73 -1.77 -7.73
C ILE A 88 -15.24 -1.37 -6.34
N LEU A 89 -14.70 -1.96 -5.28
CA LEU A 89 -15.07 -1.60 -3.90
C LEU A 89 -14.78 -0.13 -3.62
N PHE A 90 -13.63 0.39 -4.07
CA PHE A 90 -13.32 1.82 -3.96
C PHE A 90 -14.36 2.67 -4.67
N LEU A 91 -14.72 2.36 -5.91
CA LEU A 91 -15.72 3.09 -6.70
C LEU A 91 -17.12 3.06 -6.06
N VAL A 92 -17.52 1.93 -5.45
CA VAL A 92 -18.81 1.78 -4.77
C VAL A 92 -18.90 2.69 -3.56
N TYR A 93 -17.84 2.77 -2.74
CA TYR A 93 -17.83 3.51 -1.49
C TYR A 93 -17.23 4.92 -1.58
N CYS A 94 -16.76 5.35 -2.76
CA CYS A 94 -16.26 6.69 -3.01
C CYS A 94 -17.44 7.67 -3.24
N ASN A 95 -17.57 8.69 -2.39
CA ASN A 95 -18.65 9.69 -2.50
C ASN A 95 -18.33 10.81 -3.52
N GLY A 96 -17.06 11.00 -3.89
CA GLY A 96 -16.61 12.06 -4.78
C GLY A 96 -16.82 11.71 -6.27
N LYS A 97 -17.78 12.37 -6.96
CA LYS A 97 -17.99 12.14 -8.41
C LYS A 97 -16.73 12.37 -9.24
N LYS A 98 -15.97 13.41 -8.93
CA LYS A 98 -14.70 13.72 -9.64
C LYS A 98 -13.67 12.61 -9.46
N GLU A 99 -13.53 12.07 -8.24
CA GLU A 99 -12.58 11.00 -7.95
C GLU A 99 -13.00 9.68 -8.62
N ARG A 100 -14.29 9.35 -8.62
CA ARG A 100 -14.81 8.19 -9.38
C ARG A 100 -14.48 8.28 -10.86
N VAL A 101 -14.79 9.43 -11.50
CA VAL A 101 -14.49 9.65 -12.91
C VAL A 101 -13.00 9.53 -13.18
N LYS A 102 -12.16 10.09 -12.33
CA LYS A 102 -10.69 10.00 -12.45
C LYS A 102 -10.23 8.54 -12.41
N VAL A 103 -10.71 7.73 -11.46
CA VAL A 103 -10.36 6.31 -11.35
C VAL A 103 -10.77 5.55 -12.62
N VAL A 104 -12.00 5.74 -13.09
CA VAL A 104 -12.48 5.08 -14.32
C VAL A 104 -11.64 5.50 -15.53
N MET A 105 -11.30 6.78 -15.67
CA MET A 105 -10.47 7.27 -16.78
C MET A 105 -9.06 6.68 -16.73
N VAL A 106 -8.47 6.51 -15.53
CA VAL A 106 -7.15 5.86 -15.39
C VAL A 106 -7.23 4.40 -15.80
N VAL A 107 -8.24 3.64 -15.33
CA VAL A 107 -8.42 2.23 -15.73
C VAL A 107 -8.60 2.10 -17.25
N LEU A 108 -9.40 2.97 -17.87
CA LEU A 108 -9.55 2.98 -19.32
C LEU A 108 -8.22 3.27 -20.03
N ALA A 109 -7.46 4.23 -19.54
CA ALA A 109 -6.15 4.57 -20.09
C ALA A 109 -5.16 3.38 -19.97
N GLU A 110 -5.16 2.65 -18.86
CA GLU A 110 -4.35 1.46 -18.64
C GLU A 110 -4.71 0.34 -19.63
N VAL A 111 -6.00 0.06 -19.79
CA VAL A 111 -6.48 -0.96 -20.76
C VAL A 111 -6.12 -0.57 -22.19
N VAL A 112 -6.34 0.68 -22.57
CA VAL A 112 -6.00 1.18 -23.91
C VAL A 112 -4.48 1.11 -24.14
N PHE A 113 -3.68 1.50 -23.16
CA PHE A 113 -2.22 1.43 -23.24
C PHE A 113 -1.74 -0.01 -23.49
N VAL A 114 -2.23 -0.98 -22.70
CA VAL A 114 -1.81 -2.38 -22.83
C VAL A 114 -2.33 -2.97 -24.15
N ALA A 115 -3.53 -2.61 -24.60
CA ALA A 115 -4.05 -3.04 -25.91
C ALA A 115 -3.20 -2.50 -27.06
N CYS A 116 -2.84 -1.21 -27.03
CA CYS A 116 -1.97 -0.59 -28.03
C CYS A 116 -0.56 -1.21 -28.00
N LEU A 117 0.01 -1.43 -26.81
CA LEU A 117 1.32 -2.07 -26.66
C LEU A 117 1.29 -3.49 -27.23
N THR A 118 0.24 -4.26 -26.94
CA THR A 118 0.04 -5.62 -27.47
C THR A 118 -0.02 -5.60 -29.00
N LEU A 119 -0.85 -4.72 -29.56
CA LEU A 119 -0.98 -4.60 -31.03
C LEU A 119 0.36 -4.23 -31.68
N LEU A 120 1.04 -3.22 -31.17
CA LEU A 120 2.34 -2.79 -31.71
C LEU A 120 3.39 -3.90 -31.63
N VAL A 121 3.49 -4.59 -30.49
CA VAL A 121 4.47 -5.65 -30.28
C VAL A 121 4.18 -6.86 -31.20
N LEU A 122 2.93 -7.25 -31.34
CA LEU A 122 2.58 -8.41 -32.18
C LEU A 122 2.68 -8.12 -33.68
N THR A 123 2.46 -6.87 -34.12
CA THR A 123 2.52 -6.49 -35.54
C THR A 123 3.93 -6.11 -35.98
N LEU A 124 4.70 -5.39 -35.17
CA LEU A 124 5.99 -4.85 -35.56
C LEU A 124 7.20 -5.70 -35.13
N ALA A 125 7.07 -6.45 -34.02
CA ALA A 125 8.13 -7.32 -33.55
C ALA A 125 7.93 -8.75 -34.05
N HIS A 126 8.84 -9.25 -34.89
CA HIS A 126 8.71 -10.56 -35.54
C HIS A 126 9.42 -11.70 -34.80
N THR A 127 10.22 -11.38 -33.75
CA THR A 127 10.94 -12.39 -32.97
C THR A 127 10.56 -12.34 -31.50
N TYR A 128 10.57 -13.50 -30.83
CA TYR A 128 10.32 -13.58 -29.38
C TYR A 128 11.29 -12.71 -28.56
N THR A 129 12.56 -12.67 -28.96
CA THR A 129 13.59 -11.84 -28.29
C THR A 129 13.20 -10.36 -28.33
N LEU A 130 12.80 -9.84 -29.50
CA LEU A 130 12.43 -8.43 -29.66
C LEU A 130 11.15 -8.13 -28.87
N ARG A 131 10.14 -9.02 -28.92
CA ARG A 131 8.90 -8.89 -28.14
C ARG A 131 9.16 -8.86 -26.65
N SER A 132 9.94 -9.83 -26.14
CA SER A 132 10.34 -9.90 -24.73
C SER A 132 11.14 -8.64 -24.30
N THR A 133 12.04 -8.15 -25.16
CA THR A 133 12.82 -6.94 -24.86
C THR A 133 11.92 -5.72 -24.74
N ILE A 134 11.00 -5.49 -25.66
CA ILE A 134 10.11 -4.33 -25.64
C ILE A 134 9.19 -4.39 -24.42
N VAL A 135 8.45 -5.51 -24.24
CA VAL A 135 7.49 -5.62 -23.12
C VAL A 135 8.21 -5.68 -21.79
N GLY A 136 9.34 -6.41 -21.69
CA GLY A 136 10.16 -6.49 -20.47
C GLY A 136 10.72 -5.15 -20.05
N SER A 137 11.14 -4.30 -21.02
CA SER A 137 11.57 -2.93 -20.70
C SER A 137 10.44 -2.08 -20.13
N VAL A 138 9.22 -2.23 -20.66
CA VAL A 138 8.02 -1.57 -20.10
C VAL A 138 7.73 -2.08 -18.68
N CYS A 139 7.78 -3.41 -18.46
CA CYS A 139 7.63 -3.98 -17.11
C CYS A 139 8.65 -3.41 -16.12
N LEU A 140 9.91 -3.31 -16.54
CA LEU A 140 10.99 -2.77 -15.69
C LEU A 140 10.70 -1.32 -15.28
N VAL A 141 10.25 -0.46 -16.23
CA VAL A 141 9.89 0.93 -15.93
C VAL A 141 8.78 1.01 -14.88
N PHE A 142 7.68 0.27 -15.06
CA PHE A 142 6.59 0.26 -14.09
C PHE A 142 7.02 -0.27 -12.73
N ASN A 143 7.85 -1.31 -12.66
CA ASN A 143 8.40 -1.79 -11.39
C ASN A 143 9.26 -0.74 -10.69
N ILE A 144 10.14 -0.04 -11.42
CA ILE A 144 10.97 1.04 -10.84
C ILE A 144 10.07 2.15 -10.27
N MET A 145 9.01 2.53 -10.98
CA MET A 145 8.05 3.53 -10.49
C MET A 145 7.35 3.06 -9.18
N MET A 146 7.04 1.78 -9.05
CA MET A 146 6.43 1.25 -7.82
C MET A 146 7.36 1.33 -6.60
N TYR A 147 8.68 1.35 -6.78
CA TYR A 147 9.62 1.54 -5.68
C TYR A 147 9.60 2.94 -5.05
N ALA A 148 8.98 3.92 -5.70
CA ALA A 148 8.80 5.26 -5.11
C ALA A 148 8.07 5.20 -3.75
N SER A 149 7.09 4.30 -3.60
CA SER A 149 6.34 4.13 -2.35
C SER A 149 7.21 3.61 -1.20
N PRO A 150 7.89 2.45 -1.28
CA PRO A 150 8.75 1.99 -0.21
C PRO A 150 9.92 2.94 0.09
N LEU A 151 10.49 3.60 -0.91
CA LEU A 151 11.53 4.62 -0.70
C LEU A 151 11.02 5.82 0.12
N THR A 152 9.79 6.26 -0.14
CA THR A 152 9.15 7.33 0.63
C THR A 152 8.91 6.92 2.08
N VAL A 153 8.46 5.68 2.32
CA VAL A 153 8.27 5.15 3.68
C VAL A 153 9.61 5.03 4.40
N MET A 154 10.66 4.52 3.75
CA MET A 154 12.01 4.45 4.35
C MET A 154 12.54 5.85 4.71
N LYS A 155 12.37 6.84 3.83
CA LYS A 155 12.72 8.24 4.12
C LYS A 155 11.96 8.78 5.34
N LEU A 156 10.67 8.47 5.45
CA LEU A 156 9.84 8.84 6.60
C LEU A 156 10.38 8.21 7.88
N VAL A 157 10.67 6.90 7.88
CA VAL A 157 11.24 6.17 9.02
C VAL A 157 12.56 6.78 9.50
N ILE A 158 13.47 7.09 8.58
CA ILE A 158 14.75 7.73 8.89
C ILE A 158 14.54 9.12 9.54
N LYS A 159 13.56 9.89 9.02
CA LYS A 159 13.26 11.24 9.53
C LYS A 159 12.57 11.20 10.89
N THR A 160 11.59 10.33 11.08
CA THR A 160 10.78 10.26 12.31
C THR A 160 11.37 9.36 13.38
N LYS A 161 12.38 8.55 13.03
CA LYS A 161 12.94 7.48 13.87
C LYS A 161 11.86 6.51 14.38
N SER A 162 10.80 6.30 13.57
CA SER A 162 9.64 5.47 13.88
C SER A 162 9.28 4.56 12.72
N VAL A 163 9.06 3.26 13.02
CA VAL A 163 8.64 2.24 12.05
C VAL A 163 7.12 2.01 12.05
N GLU A 164 6.35 2.91 12.66
CA GLU A 164 4.89 2.78 12.80
C GLU A 164 4.17 2.53 11.45
N TYR A 165 4.67 3.13 10.37
CA TYR A 165 4.12 3.00 9.01
C TYR A 165 4.82 1.95 8.14
N MET A 166 5.72 1.14 8.72
CA MET A 166 6.47 0.10 8.01
C MET A 166 6.33 -1.26 8.71
N PRO A 167 5.24 -2.02 8.43
CA PRO A 167 4.98 -3.29 9.08
C PRO A 167 6.07 -4.32 8.81
N PHE A 168 6.60 -4.95 9.86
CA PHE A 168 7.62 -5.99 9.78
C PHE A 168 7.23 -7.13 8.84
N THR A 169 6.02 -7.65 9.01
CA THR A 169 5.51 -8.80 8.25
C THR A 169 5.52 -8.52 6.75
N LEU A 170 5.09 -7.31 6.32
CA LEU A 170 5.07 -6.96 4.92
C LEU A 170 6.49 -6.89 4.32
N SER A 171 7.44 -6.27 5.03
CA SER A 171 8.84 -6.21 4.59
C SER A 171 9.49 -7.58 4.53
N PHE A 172 9.20 -8.47 5.50
CA PHE A 172 9.72 -9.84 5.53
C PHE A 172 9.17 -10.69 4.38
N VAL A 173 7.86 -10.64 4.14
CA VAL A 173 7.23 -11.38 3.03
C VAL A 173 7.70 -10.83 1.68
N SER A 174 7.89 -9.51 1.55
CA SER A 174 8.46 -8.90 0.34
C SER A 174 9.89 -9.33 0.10
N LEU A 175 10.72 -9.49 1.15
CA LEU A 175 12.08 -10.03 1.03
C LEU A 175 12.05 -11.46 0.50
N ALA A 176 11.23 -12.33 1.09
CA ALA A 176 11.10 -13.73 0.65
C ALA A 176 10.61 -13.81 -0.81
N ASN A 177 9.63 -12.98 -1.17
CA ASN A 177 9.10 -12.89 -2.54
C ASN A 177 10.20 -12.50 -3.55
N GLY A 178 10.94 -11.45 -3.25
CA GLY A 178 12.01 -10.97 -4.12
C GLY A 178 13.14 -12.00 -4.31
N ILE A 179 13.56 -12.68 -3.23
CA ILE A 179 14.56 -13.75 -3.28
C ILE A 179 14.08 -14.89 -4.20
N ILE A 180 12.84 -15.36 -4.02
CA ILE A 180 12.29 -16.50 -4.76
C ILE A 180 12.14 -16.15 -6.25
N TRP A 181 11.60 -14.99 -6.60
CA TRP A 181 11.47 -14.59 -8.00
C TRP A 181 12.83 -14.32 -8.65
N THR A 182 13.82 -13.79 -7.91
CA THR A 182 15.21 -13.66 -8.39
C THR A 182 15.80 -15.04 -8.68
N ALA A 183 15.69 -16.00 -7.74
CA ALA A 183 16.17 -17.35 -7.93
C ALA A 183 15.47 -18.06 -9.11
N TYR A 184 14.14 -17.91 -9.24
CA TYR A 184 13.38 -18.42 -10.37
C TYR A 184 13.93 -17.93 -11.72
N ALA A 185 14.23 -16.65 -11.80
CA ALA A 185 14.69 -16.02 -13.04
C ALA A 185 16.18 -16.25 -13.34
N CYS A 186 17.00 -16.62 -12.32
CA CYS A 186 18.40 -16.99 -12.51
C CYS A 186 18.58 -18.38 -13.13
N ILE A 187 17.63 -19.31 -12.97
CA ILE A 187 17.75 -20.68 -13.52
C ILE A 187 17.73 -20.65 -15.07
N ASN A 188 16.75 -19.95 -15.65
CA ASN A 188 16.72 -19.60 -17.06
C ASN A 188 16.86 -18.09 -17.12
N PHE A 189 18.08 -17.59 -17.24
CA PHE A 189 18.42 -16.18 -17.00
C PHE A 189 17.53 -15.23 -17.78
N ASP A 190 16.69 -14.50 -17.03
CA ASP A 190 15.79 -13.47 -17.53
C ASP A 190 16.06 -12.13 -16.84
N PRO A 191 16.77 -11.20 -17.49
CA PRO A 191 17.17 -9.95 -16.87
C PRO A 191 15.98 -9.06 -16.50
N PHE A 192 14.86 -9.17 -17.22
CA PHE A 192 13.67 -8.37 -16.95
C PHE A 192 12.95 -8.79 -15.65
N ILE A 193 13.10 -10.05 -15.24
CA ILE A 193 12.61 -10.53 -13.93
C ILE A 193 13.70 -10.38 -12.87
N VAL A 194 14.97 -10.71 -13.17
CA VAL A 194 16.08 -10.64 -12.19
C VAL A 194 16.27 -9.23 -11.66
N ILE A 195 16.38 -8.23 -12.53
CA ILE A 195 16.72 -6.86 -12.13
C ILE A 195 15.70 -6.28 -11.13
N PRO A 196 14.39 -6.22 -11.44
CA PRO A 196 13.43 -5.61 -10.53
C PRO A 196 13.27 -6.41 -9.22
N ASN A 197 13.31 -7.75 -9.27
CA ASN A 197 13.18 -8.56 -8.06
C ASN A 197 14.42 -8.46 -7.16
N SER A 198 15.62 -8.35 -7.72
CA SER A 198 16.85 -8.08 -6.97
C SER A 198 16.81 -6.70 -6.29
N LEU A 199 16.35 -5.67 -6.99
CA LEU A 199 16.15 -4.33 -6.41
C LEU A 199 15.10 -4.36 -5.30
N GLY A 200 13.99 -5.11 -5.50
CA GLY A 200 12.97 -5.33 -4.48
C GLY A 200 13.51 -6.05 -3.25
N THR A 201 14.33 -7.08 -3.45
CA THR A 201 15.02 -7.82 -2.38
C THR A 201 15.91 -6.89 -1.55
N LEU A 202 16.72 -6.07 -2.23
CA LEU A 202 17.59 -5.08 -1.56
C LEU A 202 16.75 -4.05 -0.78
N SER A 203 15.69 -3.53 -1.38
CA SER A 203 14.79 -2.59 -0.73
C SER A 203 14.15 -3.18 0.53
N ALA A 204 13.64 -4.42 0.45
CA ALA A 204 13.04 -5.12 1.58
C ALA A 204 14.07 -5.41 2.70
N LEU A 205 15.31 -5.75 2.33
CA LEU A 205 16.41 -5.93 3.29
C LEU A 205 16.69 -4.62 4.04
N VAL A 206 16.81 -3.49 3.33
CA VAL A 206 16.99 -2.17 3.95
C VAL A 206 15.83 -1.83 4.89
N GLN A 207 14.57 -2.13 4.50
CA GLN A 207 13.40 -1.94 5.37
C GLN A 207 13.53 -2.74 6.67
N LEU A 208 13.97 -4.02 6.61
CA LEU A 208 14.14 -4.83 7.81
C LEU A 208 15.28 -4.32 8.72
N VAL A 209 16.37 -3.83 8.14
CA VAL A 209 17.45 -3.18 8.89
C VAL A 209 16.94 -1.92 9.59
N LEU A 210 16.20 -1.06 8.89
CA LEU A 210 15.57 0.13 9.47
C LEU A 210 14.58 -0.24 10.57
N TYR A 211 13.79 -1.31 10.36
CA TYR A 211 12.87 -1.81 11.37
C TYR A 211 13.61 -2.23 12.64
N ALA A 212 14.65 -3.04 12.53
CA ALA A 212 15.46 -3.45 13.67
C ALA A 212 16.10 -2.25 14.41
N THR A 213 16.58 -1.27 13.64
CA THR A 213 17.25 -0.08 14.18
C THR A 213 16.29 0.82 14.97
N PHE A 214 15.07 1.07 14.45
CA PHE A 214 14.14 2.06 15.01
C PHE A 214 12.96 1.46 15.78
N TYR A 215 12.87 0.14 15.91
CA TYR A 215 11.79 -0.52 16.63
C TYR A 215 11.66 -0.03 18.08
N LYS A 216 12.78 -0.02 18.82
CA LYS A 216 12.80 0.42 20.23
C LYS A 216 12.38 1.90 20.37
N SER A 217 12.89 2.77 19.51
CA SER A 217 12.49 4.17 19.45
C SER A 217 10.99 4.33 19.21
N THR A 218 10.43 3.53 18.30
CA THR A 218 8.99 3.54 18.01
C THR A 218 8.16 3.17 19.23
N GLN A 219 8.56 2.13 19.99
CA GLN A 219 7.84 1.72 21.20
C GLN A 219 7.81 2.82 22.25
N ILE A 220 8.93 3.53 22.44
CA ILE A 220 9.04 4.67 23.37
C ILE A 220 8.07 5.78 22.92
N GLN A 221 8.11 6.19 21.64
CA GLN A 221 7.24 7.24 21.10
C GLN A 221 5.74 6.90 21.24
N ILE A 222 5.37 5.64 21.03
CA ILE A 222 3.98 5.17 21.20
C ILE A 222 3.58 5.24 22.67
N ALA A 223 4.45 4.83 23.59
CA ALA A 223 4.19 4.87 25.04
C ALA A 223 4.02 6.32 25.53
N GLU A 224 4.90 7.24 25.13
CA GLU A 224 4.81 8.66 25.44
C GLU A 224 3.51 9.30 24.92
N ARG A 225 3.13 9.01 23.66
CA ARG A 225 1.88 9.50 23.08
C ARG A 225 0.65 9.00 23.83
N LYS A 226 0.64 7.73 24.24
CA LYS A 226 -0.46 7.16 25.05
C LYS A 226 -0.53 7.83 26.43
N ALA A 227 0.59 8.07 27.08
CA ALA A 227 0.63 8.76 28.37
C ALA A 227 0.10 10.20 28.27
N GLN A 228 0.48 10.95 27.21
CA GLN A 228 -0.03 12.30 26.95
C GLN A 228 -1.55 12.32 26.72
N ILE A 229 -2.09 11.38 25.94
CA ILE A 229 -3.54 11.26 25.71
C ILE A 229 -4.26 10.99 27.02
N HIS A 230 -3.79 10.03 27.81
CA HIS A 230 -4.38 9.70 29.10
C HIS A 230 -4.37 10.90 30.08
N LEU A 231 -3.25 11.64 30.12
CA LEU A 231 -3.14 12.84 30.96
C LEU A 231 -4.14 13.93 30.52
N SER A 232 -4.27 14.16 29.22
CA SER A 232 -5.25 15.12 28.67
C SER A 232 -6.70 14.73 29.00
N GLU A 233 -7.06 13.45 28.92
CA GLU A 233 -8.39 12.97 29.31
C GLU A 233 -8.69 13.16 30.80
N VAL A 234 -7.70 12.92 31.66
CA VAL A 234 -7.83 13.13 33.11
C VAL A 234 -8.04 14.61 33.43
N VAL A 235 -7.28 15.50 32.80
CA VAL A 235 -7.41 16.95 32.97
C VAL A 235 -8.79 17.44 32.52
N VAL A 236 -9.28 16.98 31.37
CA VAL A 236 -10.60 17.35 30.85
C VAL A 236 -11.71 16.85 31.79
N LYS A 237 -11.63 15.60 32.28
CA LYS A 237 -12.59 15.06 33.24
C LYS A 237 -12.53 15.80 34.59
N GLY A 238 -11.34 16.11 35.10
CA GLY A 238 -11.15 16.87 36.35
C GLY A 238 -11.71 18.30 36.25
N GLY A 239 -11.49 18.98 35.13
CA GLY A 239 -12.03 20.32 34.88
C GLY A 239 -13.56 20.33 34.74
N SER A 240 -14.16 19.26 34.19
CA SER A 240 -15.62 19.10 34.09
C SER A 240 -16.28 18.83 35.46
N LEU A 241 -15.61 18.14 36.38
CA LEU A 241 -16.11 17.97 37.76
C LEU A 241 -16.02 19.29 38.57
N SER A 242 -14.93 20.06 38.40
CA SER A 242 -14.76 21.34 39.10
C SER A 242 -15.85 22.35 38.69
N ASN A 243 -16.22 22.42 37.41
CA ASN A 243 -17.32 23.28 36.93
C ASN A 243 -18.71 22.83 37.39
N LYS A 244 -18.89 21.53 37.72
CA LYS A 244 -20.18 21.03 38.21
C LYS A 244 -20.41 21.33 39.67
N THR A 245 -19.31 21.40 40.48
CA THR A 245 -19.36 21.70 41.92
C THR A 245 -19.54 23.19 42.19
N THR A 246 -19.15 24.07 41.26
CA THR A 246 -19.35 25.51 41.41
C THR A 246 -20.73 26.00 40.97
N ASN A 247 -21.51 25.21 40.23
CA ASN A 247 -22.87 25.54 39.80
C ASN A 247 -23.98 25.01 40.77
N ASP A 248 -23.65 24.15 41.72
CA ASP A 248 -24.63 23.62 42.70
C ASP A 248 -24.56 24.30 44.07
N GLY A 249 -23.80 25.40 44.19
CA GLY A 249 -23.48 26.06 45.47
C GLY A 249 -24.03 27.47 45.64
N ASP A 250 -25.04 27.91 44.92
CA ASP A 250 -25.64 29.23 45.19
C ASP A 250 -27.13 29.28 44.90
N ALA A 251 -27.94 28.81 45.85
CA ALA A 251 -29.35 29.07 45.97
C ALA A 251 -29.75 29.22 47.41
N THR A 252 -29.34 30.32 48.06
CA THR A 252 -30.05 30.89 49.22
C THR A 252 -29.93 32.40 49.16
N SER A 253 -31.07 33.02 48.81
CA SER A 253 -31.32 34.43 49.16
C SER A 253 -31.55 34.55 50.67
N PRO A 254 -31.26 35.74 51.29
CA PRO A 254 -32.42 36.54 51.66
C PRO A 254 -32.28 38.09 51.60
N VAL A 255 -33.44 38.70 51.27
CA VAL A 255 -34.10 39.87 51.84
C VAL A 255 -33.37 41.21 52.02
N SER A 256 -33.92 42.15 51.28
CA SER A 256 -34.20 43.60 51.57
C SER A 256 -33.31 44.37 52.53
N GLU A 257 -32.79 45.49 52.09
CA GLU A 257 -33.15 46.80 52.67
C GLU A 257 -32.87 47.99 51.75
N THR A 258 -33.86 48.84 51.70
CA THR A 258 -34.02 50.13 51.11
C THR A 258 -32.96 51.13 51.61
N MET A 259 -32.33 51.93 50.73
CA MET A 259 -32.22 53.39 50.99
C MET A 259 -31.77 54.18 49.70
N ALA A 260 -32.46 55.23 49.44
CA ALA A 260 -32.36 56.15 48.31
C ALA A 260 -31.19 57.17 48.47
N PRO A 261 -30.90 57.97 47.44
CA PRO A 261 -29.58 58.62 47.23
C PRO A 261 -29.41 60.00 47.82
N PRO A 262 -28.25 60.62 47.71
CA PRO A 262 -28.22 61.96 47.14
C PRO A 262 -27.06 62.26 46.18
N HIS A 263 -27.48 62.96 45.15
CA HIS A 263 -26.93 64.05 44.36
C HIS A 263 -25.45 64.49 44.47
N LYS A 264 -24.93 64.85 43.24
CA LYS A 264 -23.98 65.94 42.87
C LYS A 264 -22.47 65.65 43.16
N LYS A 265 -21.64 65.83 42.23
CA LYS A 265 -21.37 66.85 41.19
C LYS A 265 -20.74 66.19 39.94
#